data_30f9c27cf75cf9ce1e1d04cd004af84b
#
_entry.id   30f9c27cf75cf9ce1e1d04cd004af84b
#
_cell.length_a   1.000
_cell.length_b   1.000
_cell.length_c   1.000
_cell.angle_alpha   90.00
_cell.angle_beta   90.00
_cell.angle_gamma   90.00
#
_symmetry.space_group_name_H-M   'P 1'
#
loop_
_entity.id
_entity.type
_entity.pdbx_description
1 polymer ?
#
loop_
_entity_poly.entity_id
_entity_poly.type
_entity_poly.pdbx_seq_one_letter_code
_entity_poly.pdbx_strand_id
1 'polypeptide(L)'
;MDVFLIRHTSVDVPAGTCYGHTDVALRPTFPEEAARVKQQLDAYTFDAVYTSPLSRCTRLAAYCGYPDALRDDRLKEMNMGEWEMQLFDAITDPRIQEWYDDYLHVAPTGGESYPDMQRRISAFLDELRETGHSRVALFAHGGVLMCARVHVGQLPPAEALRQLTPFGGIVRITL
;
A
#
# COMPACT_ATOMS: atom_id res chain seq x y z
N MET A 1 10.19 16.84 5.42
CA MET A 1 8.72 16.63 5.20
C MET A 1 8.27 15.42 6.00
N ASP A 2 7.20 15.56 6.81
CA ASP A 2 6.58 14.41 7.50
C ASP A 2 5.56 13.74 6.56
N VAL A 3 5.69 12.44 6.33
CA VAL A 3 4.75 11.68 5.50
C VAL A 3 4.09 10.60 6.35
N PHE A 4 2.77 10.67 6.42
CA PHE A 4 1.91 9.68 7.08
C PHE A 4 1.45 8.68 6.03
N LEU A 5 1.86 7.44 6.18
CA LEU A 5 1.51 6.34 5.29
C LEU A 5 0.39 5.53 5.96
N ILE A 6 -0.78 5.50 5.38
CA ILE A 6 -1.98 4.87 5.93
C ILE A 6 -2.33 3.65 5.08
N ARG A 7 -2.29 2.45 5.68
CA ARG A 7 -2.78 1.24 5.00
C ARG A 7 -4.30 1.20 5.04
N HIS A 8 -4.94 0.82 3.92
CA HIS A 8 -6.39 0.58 3.89
C HIS A 8 -6.84 -0.43 4.96
N THR A 9 -8.13 -0.41 5.30
CA THR A 9 -8.77 -1.33 6.25
C THR A 9 -8.91 -2.73 5.67
N SER A 10 -9.39 -3.69 6.44
CA SER A 10 -9.53 -5.08 6.03
C SER A 10 -10.47 -5.24 4.84
N VAL A 11 -10.22 -6.25 4.02
CA VAL A 11 -10.93 -6.55 2.77
C VAL A 11 -11.74 -7.83 2.86
N ASP A 12 -12.82 -7.90 2.09
CA ASP A 12 -13.77 -9.02 2.08
C ASP A 12 -13.38 -10.05 1.02
N VAL A 13 -12.27 -10.72 1.26
CA VAL A 13 -11.81 -11.87 0.49
C VAL A 13 -11.42 -13.01 1.41
N PRO A 14 -11.47 -14.28 0.97
CA PRO A 14 -10.97 -15.41 1.76
C PRO A 14 -9.53 -15.19 2.23
N ALA A 15 -9.20 -15.68 3.43
CA ALA A 15 -7.82 -15.62 3.92
C ALA A 15 -6.88 -16.35 2.96
N GLY A 16 -5.71 -15.77 2.70
CA GLY A 16 -4.74 -16.34 1.77
C GLY A 16 -5.02 -16.03 0.29
N THR A 17 -6.02 -15.19 -0.02
CA THR A 17 -6.24 -14.72 -1.40
C THR A 17 -5.11 -13.78 -1.82
N CYS A 18 -4.52 -14.06 -2.97
CA CYS A 18 -3.59 -13.17 -3.65
C CYS A 18 -4.37 -12.04 -4.33
N TYR A 19 -4.07 -10.78 -4.02
CA TYR A 19 -4.65 -9.62 -4.70
C TYR A 19 -3.70 -8.43 -4.63
N GLY A 20 -3.73 -7.59 -5.63
CA GLY A 20 -2.93 -6.38 -5.73
C GLY A 20 -3.69 -5.28 -6.46
N HIS A 21 -3.73 -5.34 -7.79
CA HIS A 21 -4.44 -4.37 -8.63
C HIS A 21 -5.95 -4.61 -8.69
N THR A 22 -6.42 -5.83 -8.44
CA THR A 22 -7.86 -6.11 -8.37
C THR A 22 -8.51 -5.27 -7.28
N ASP A 23 -9.61 -4.62 -7.60
CA ASP A 23 -10.34 -3.76 -6.68
C ASP A 23 -11.34 -4.59 -5.86
N VAL A 24 -10.86 -5.08 -4.72
CA VAL A 24 -11.61 -5.93 -3.81
C VAL A 24 -12.46 -5.13 -2.83
N ALA A 25 -13.60 -5.69 -2.42
CA ALA A 25 -14.52 -5.06 -1.48
C ALA A 25 -13.94 -4.94 -0.07
N LEU A 26 -14.37 -3.93 0.66
CA LEU A 26 -14.09 -3.76 2.09
C LEU A 26 -15.03 -4.65 2.92
N ARG A 27 -14.55 -5.13 4.06
CA ARG A 27 -15.39 -5.87 5.02
C ARG A 27 -16.50 -5.01 5.59
N PRO A 28 -17.61 -5.62 6.08
CA PRO A 28 -18.67 -4.91 6.80
C PRO A 28 -18.17 -4.13 8.05
N THR A 29 -17.03 -4.51 8.62
CA THR A 29 -16.37 -3.83 9.75
C THR A 29 -15.66 -2.52 9.35
N PHE A 30 -15.75 -2.11 8.07
CA PHE A 30 -15.09 -0.90 7.57
C PHE A 30 -15.40 0.36 8.39
N PRO A 31 -16.65 0.66 8.79
CA PRO A 31 -16.95 1.91 9.54
C PRO A 31 -16.18 1.99 10.86
N GLU A 32 -16.10 0.89 11.61
CA GLU A 32 -15.40 0.83 12.90
C GLU A 32 -13.87 0.91 12.74
N GLU A 33 -13.33 0.24 11.72
CA GLU A 33 -11.92 0.29 11.41
C GLU A 33 -11.52 1.68 10.92
N ALA A 34 -12.29 2.26 10.01
CA ALA A 34 -12.05 3.60 9.47
C ALA A 34 -12.17 4.71 10.55
N ALA A 35 -13.10 4.56 11.50
CA ALA A 35 -13.22 5.47 12.63
C ALA A 35 -11.96 5.49 13.50
N ARG A 36 -11.33 4.33 13.73
CA ARG A 36 -10.06 4.25 14.48
C ARG A 36 -8.91 4.92 13.73
N VAL A 37 -8.85 4.76 12.40
CA VAL A 37 -7.85 5.44 11.57
C VAL A 37 -8.07 6.95 11.64
N LYS A 38 -9.32 7.41 11.43
CA LYS A 38 -9.67 8.82 11.49
C LYS A 38 -9.27 9.44 12.82
N GLN A 39 -9.60 8.81 13.94
CA GLN A 39 -9.26 9.31 15.28
C GLN A 39 -7.75 9.56 15.46
N GLN A 40 -6.90 8.73 14.85
CA GLN A 40 -5.44 8.89 14.90
C GLN A 40 -4.97 10.08 14.04
N LEU A 41 -5.71 10.40 12.97
CA LEU A 41 -5.37 11.48 12.04
C LEU A 41 -5.95 12.85 12.47
N ASP A 42 -7.00 12.89 13.28
CA ASP A 42 -7.70 14.12 13.69
C ASP A 42 -6.80 15.12 14.46
N ALA A 43 -5.69 14.64 15.03
CA ALA A 43 -4.71 15.50 15.69
C ALA A 43 -3.76 16.23 14.71
N TYR A 44 -3.86 15.96 13.41
CA TYR A 44 -2.92 16.47 12.41
C TYR A 44 -3.65 17.20 11.29
N THR A 45 -2.97 18.21 10.74
CA THR A 45 -3.35 18.87 9.48
C THR A 45 -2.33 18.50 8.42
N PHE A 46 -2.79 18.29 7.19
CA PHE A 46 -1.95 17.92 6.05
C PHE A 46 -2.03 19.00 4.97
N ASP A 47 -0.86 19.34 4.40
CA ASP A 47 -0.76 20.31 3.28
C ASP A 47 -1.28 19.69 1.99
N ALA A 48 -1.10 18.36 1.84
CA ALA A 48 -1.62 17.58 0.74
C ALA A 48 -1.99 16.17 1.18
N VAL A 49 -2.98 15.59 0.52
CA VAL A 49 -3.43 14.20 0.76
C VAL A 49 -3.50 13.48 -0.57
N TYR A 50 -2.79 12.35 -0.66
CA TYR A 50 -2.78 11.48 -1.83
C TYR A 50 -3.39 10.12 -1.49
N THR A 51 -3.88 9.44 -2.51
CA THR A 51 -4.46 8.11 -2.37
C THR A 51 -4.15 7.22 -3.58
N SER A 52 -3.96 5.93 -3.32
CA SER A 52 -4.12 4.94 -4.38
C SER A 52 -5.51 5.09 -5.01
N PRO A 53 -5.68 4.94 -6.32
CA PRO A 53 -6.99 5.02 -6.97
C PRO A 53 -7.92 3.84 -6.64
N LEU A 54 -7.40 2.75 -6.04
CA LEU A 54 -8.21 1.59 -5.67
C LEU A 54 -9.21 1.92 -4.56
N SER A 55 -10.45 1.40 -4.70
CA SER A 55 -11.59 1.83 -3.89
C SER A 55 -11.38 1.68 -2.38
N ARG A 56 -10.66 0.65 -1.95
CA ARG A 56 -10.33 0.42 -0.54
C ARG A 56 -9.51 1.55 0.11
N CYS A 57 -8.72 2.28 -0.70
CA CYS A 57 -7.94 3.45 -0.25
C CYS A 57 -8.76 4.74 -0.38
N THR A 58 -9.43 4.97 -1.52
CA THR A 58 -10.22 6.19 -1.73
C THR A 58 -11.39 6.28 -0.75
N ARG A 59 -12.04 5.16 -0.42
CA ARG A 59 -13.13 5.13 0.58
C ARG A 59 -12.62 5.44 1.99
N LEU A 60 -11.43 4.93 2.36
CA LEU A 60 -10.82 5.27 3.65
C LEU A 60 -10.43 6.74 3.71
N ALA A 61 -9.81 7.28 2.66
CA ALA A 61 -9.48 8.71 2.58
C ALA A 61 -10.72 9.58 2.74
N ALA A 62 -11.80 9.27 1.99
CA ALA A 62 -13.07 10.00 2.09
C ALA A 62 -13.69 9.92 3.50
N TYR A 63 -13.68 8.75 4.14
CA TYR A 63 -14.18 8.59 5.52
C TYR A 63 -13.37 9.43 6.52
N CYS A 64 -12.06 9.54 6.31
CA CYS A 64 -11.18 10.36 7.14
C CYS A 64 -11.32 11.87 6.88
N GLY A 65 -12.19 12.29 5.96
CA GLY A 65 -12.45 13.71 5.66
C GLY A 65 -11.73 14.25 4.44
N TYR A 66 -11.15 13.36 3.61
CA TYR A 66 -10.39 13.72 2.41
C TYR A 66 -11.00 13.11 1.12
N PRO A 67 -12.28 13.48 0.76
CA PRO A 67 -12.93 12.92 -0.44
C PRO A 67 -12.23 13.32 -1.74
N ASP A 68 -11.54 14.45 -1.73
CA ASP A 68 -10.82 15.02 -2.88
C ASP A 68 -9.31 14.68 -2.88
N ALA A 69 -8.89 13.66 -2.12
CA ALA A 69 -7.49 13.21 -2.10
C ALA A 69 -6.97 12.94 -3.52
N LEU A 70 -5.78 13.43 -3.81
CA LEU A 70 -5.14 13.31 -5.12
C LEU A 70 -4.82 11.85 -5.42
N ARG A 71 -5.34 11.33 -6.53
CA ARG A 71 -5.10 9.95 -6.94
C ARG A 71 -3.81 9.85 -7.74
N ASP A 72 -2.95 8.88 -7.38
CA ASP A 72 -1.74 8.58 -8.13
C ASP A 72 -1.62 7.05 -8.36
N ASP A 73 -1.48 6.65 -9.60
CA ASP A 73 -1.38 5.23 -10.00
C ASP A 73 -0.14 4.55 -9.43
N ARG A 74 0.91 5.32 -9.14
CA ARG A 74 2.13 4.81 -8.50
C ARG A 74 1.89 4.32 -7.07
N LEU A 75 0.76 4.70 -6.44
CA LEU A 75 0.38 4.26 -5.10
C LEU A 75 -0.47 2.96 -5.09
N LYS A 76 -0.74 2.34 -6.24
CA LYS A 76 -1.38 1.02 -6.30
C LYS A 76 -0.53 -0.04 -5.60
N GLU A 77 -1.19 -1.10 -5.12
CA GLU A 77 -0.50 -2.28 -4.59
C GLU A 77 0.30 -2.98 -5.69
N MET A 78 1.15 -3.92 -5.32
CA MET A 78 1.88 -4.75 -6.26
C MET A 78 0.93 -5.45 -7.22
N ASN A 79 1.21 -5.35 -8.52
CA ASN A 79 0.47 -6.10 -9.52
C ASN A 79 0.86 -7.58 -9.44
N MET A 80 -0.06 -8.44 -9.02
CA MET A 80 0.17 -9.87 -8.89
C MET A 80 -0.16 -10.65 -10.17
N GLY A 81 -0.52 -9.95 -11.27
CA GLY A 81 -0.73 -10.52 -12.58
C GLY A 81 -1.75 -11.66 -12.61
N GLU A 82 -1.38 -12.79 -13.20
CA GLU A 82 -2.27 -13.95 -13.36
C GLU A 82 -2.60 -14.65 -12.04
N TRP A 83 -1.90 -14.35 -10.96
CA TRP A 83 -2.16 -14.93 -9.65
C TRP A 83 -3.30 -14.24 -8.90
N GLU A 84 -3.73 -13.07 -9.35
CA GLU A 84 -4.77 -12.31 -8.64
C GLU A 84 -6.07 -13.10 -8.51
N MET A 85 -6.69 -12.99 -7.33
CA MET A 85 -7.94 -13.64 -6.91
C MET A 85 -7.86 -15.17 -6.79
N GLN A 86 -6.67 -15.75 -6.82
CA GLN A 86 -6.44 -17.15 -6.44
C GLN A 86 -5.97 -17.23 -4.97
N LEU A 87 -6.26 -18.33 -4.31
CA LEU A 87 -5.60 -18.63 -3.04
C LEU A 87 -4.12 -18.94 -3.31
N PHE A 88 -3.20 -18.42 -2.51
CA PHE A 88 -1.77 -18.67 -2.69
C PHE A 88 -1.46 -20.18 -2.74
N ASP A 89 -2.11 -20.98 -1.88
CA ASP A 89 -1.94 -22.44 -1.83
C ASP A 89 -2.55 -23.17 -3.04
N ALA A 90 -3.38 -22.50 -3.85
CA ALA A 90 -4.03 -23.05 -5.03
C ALA A 90 -3.39 -22.59 -6.35
N ILE A 91 -2.39 -21.72 -6.30
CA ILE A 91 -1.67 -21.27 -7.49
C ILE A 91 -0.83 -22.44 -8.01
N THR A 92 -1.14 -22.87 -9.24
CA THR A 92 -0.45 -23.99 -9.90
C THR A 92 0.70 -23.56 -10.82
N ASP A 93 0.88 -22.26 -11.01
CA ASP A 93 2.01 -21.71 -11.77
C ASP A 93 3.32 -22.11 -11.10
N PRO A 94 4.25 -22.81 -11.78
CA PRO A 94 5.52 -23.23 -11.19
C PRO A 94 6.37 -22.05 -10.71
N ARG A 95 6.18 -20.86 -11.27
CA ARG A 95 6.88 -19.64 -10.87
C ARG A 95 6.56 -19.21 -9.43
N ILE A 96 5.46 -19.70 -8.83
CA ILE A 96 5.11 -19.39 -7.43
C ILE A 96 6.21 -19.87 -6.47
N GLN A 97 6.83 -21.02 -6.73
CA GLN A 97 7.91 -21.52 -5.89
C GLN A 97 9.18 -20.67 -6.05
N GLU A 98 9.51 -20.27 -7.27
CA GLU A 98 10.64 -19.37 -7.52
C GLU A 98 10.43 -18.02 -6.79
N TRP A 99 9.20 -17.51 -6.78
CA TRP A 99 8.84 -16.28 -6.09
C TRP A 99 8.92 -16.42 -4.57
N TYR A 100 8.53 -17.54 -3.97
CA TYR A 100 8.71 -17.78 -2.54
C TYR A 100 10.20 -17.83 -2.15
N ASP A 101 11.01 -18.38 -3.01
CA ASP A 101 12.46 -18.53 -2.76
C ASP A 101 13.19 -17.18 -2.95
N ASP A 102 12.75 -16.35 -3.90
CA ASP A 102 13.37 -15.05 -4.23
C ASP A 102 12.38 -13.99 -4.71
N TYR A 103 11.46 -13.56 -3.83
CA TYR A 103 10.48 -12.51 -4.14
C TYR A 103 11.12 -11.16 -4.49
N LEU A 104 12.38 -10.94 -4.12
CA LEU A 104 13.09 -9.69 -4.42
C LEU A 104 13.45 -9.57 -5.91
N HIS A 105 13.56 -10.68 -6.64
CA HIS A 105 14.00 -10.67 -8.03
C HIS A 105 13.02 -11.35 -9.00
N VAL A 106 12.13 -12.18 -8.49
CA VAL A 106 11.14 -12.90 -9.31
C VAL A 106 9.81 -12.13 -9.30
N ALA A 107 9.24 -11.89 -10.48
CA ALA A 107 7.91 -11.31 -10.63
C ALA A 107 6.84 -12.40 -10.75
N PRO A 108 5.61 -12.17 -10.24
CA PRO A 108 4.44 -12.97 -10.61
C PRO A 108 4.23 -12.99 -12.12
N THR A 109 3.72 -14.08 -12.67
CA THR A 109 3.44 -14.17 -14.11
C THR A 109 2.45 -13.08 -14.53
N GLY A 110 2.83 -12.25 -15.50
CA GLY A 110 2.03 -11.11 -15.95
C GLY A 110 1.93 -9.95 -14.94
N GLY A 111 2.65 -10.01 -13.83
CA GLY A 111 2.69 -8.98 -12.79
C GLY A 111 3.95 -8.14 -12.79
N GLU A 112 4.14 -7.36 -11.72
CA GLU A 112 5.35 -6.56 -11.51
C GLU A 112 6.30 -7.21 -10.50
N SER A 113 7.61 -6.97 -10.65
CA SER A 113 8.59 -7.38 -9.66
C SER A 113 8.63 -6.41 -8.48
N TYR A 114 9.20 -6.87 -7.34
CA TYR A 114 9.48 -5.97 -6.21
C TYR A 114 10.35 -4.76 -6.62
N PRO A 115 11.44 -4.90 -7.40
CA PRO A 115 12.21 -3.75 -7.87
C PRO A 115 11.40 -2.76 -8.72
N ASP A 116 10.45 -3.22 -9.54
CA ASP A 116 9.59 -2.34 -10.33
C ASP A 116 8.66 -1.52 -9.42
N MET A 117 8.04 -2.17 -8.44
CA MET A 117 7.24 -1.49 -7.43
C MET A 117 8.09 -0.50 -6.63
N GLN A 118 9.25 -0.90 -6.14
CA GLN A 118 10.18 -0.03 -5.41
C GLN A 118 10.55 1.21 -6.23
N ARG A 119 10.82 1.05 -7.52
CA ARG A 119 11.19 2.15 -8.42
C ARG A 119 10.05 3.16 -8.56
N ARG A 120 8.80 2.71 -8.79
CA ARG A 120 7.67 3.65 -8.95
C ARG A 120 7.33 4.39 -7.65
N ILE A 121 7.43 3.70 -6.50
CA ILE A 121 7.21 4.33 -5.19
C ILE A 121 8.33 5.33 -4.88
N SER A 122 9.59 4.97 -5.13
CA SER A 122 10.73 5.88 -4.93
C SER A 122 10.59 7.13 -5.80
N ALA A 123 10.24 6.98 -7.08
CA ALA A 123 10.01 8.11 -7.97
C ALA A 123 8.88 9.04 -7.49
N PHE A 124 7.79 8.46 -6.94
CA PHE A 124 6.71 9.26 -6.34
C PHE A 124 7.21 10.04 -5.11
N LEU A 125 7.96 9.41 -4.23
CA LEU A 125 8.46 10.04 -3.00
C LEU A 125 9.52 11.12 -3.29
N ASP A 126 10.38 10.90 -4.29
CA ASP A 126 11.37 11.89 -4.73
C ASP A 126 10.68 13.13 -5.31
N GLU A 127 9.66 12.96 -6.15
CA GLU A 127 8.84 14.05 -6.67
C GLU A 127 8.08 14.77 -5.53
N LEU A 128 7.51 14.02 -4.59
CA LEU A 128 6.82 14.58 -3.44
C LEU A 128 7.74 15.47 -2.60
N ARG A 129 8.99 15.10 -2.42
CA ARG A 129 10.01 15.89 -1.70
C ARG A 129 10.19 17.30 -2.29
N GLU A 130 10.07 17.42 -3.61
CA GLU A 130 10.26 18.70 -4.33
C GLU A 130 9.05 19.64 -4.22
N THR A 131 7.89 19.16 -3.70
CA THR A 131 6.66 19.99 -3.59
C THR A 131 6.74 21.09 -2.54
N GLY A 132 7.66 20.99 -1.58
CA GLY A 132 7.80 21.94 -0.49
C GLY A 132 6.74 21.80 0.62
N HIS A 133 5.89 20.77 0.61
CA HIS A 133 4.95 20.47 1.68
C HIS A 133 5.67 20.12 2.99
N SER A 134 5.09 20.48 4.11
CA SER A 134 5.63 20.14 5.44
C SER A 134 5.09 18.80 5.94
N ARG A 135 3.80 18.52 5.68
CA ARG A 135 3.14 17.29 6.12
C ARG A 135 2.14 16.77 5.09
N VAL A 136 2.25 15.49 4.75
CA VAL A 136 1.43 14.82 3.72
C VAL A 136 0.86 13.53 4.27
N ALA A 137 -0.37 13.17 3.85
CA ALA A 137 -0.97 11.87 4.10
C ALA A 137 -1.07 11.06 2.79
N LEU A 138 -0.71 9.77 2.83
CA LEU A 138 -0.79 8.84 1.71
C LEU A 138 -1.65 7.64 2.12
N PHE A 139 -2.84 7.50 1.53
CA PHE A 139 -3.70 6.33 1.71
C PHE A 139 -3.35 5.27 0.67
N ALA A 140 -2.78 4.15 1.12
CA ALA A 140 -2.20 3.16 0.22
C ALA A 140 -2.30 1.72 0.77
N HIS A 141 -1.34 0.87 0.45
CA HIS A 141 -1.34 -0.57 0.63
C HIS A 141 -0.10 -1.04 1.39
N GLY A 142 -0.12 -2.29 1.86
CA GLY A 142 0.96 -2.88 2.63
C GLY A 142 2.32 -2.82 1.91
N GLY A 143 2.36 -3.19 0.63
CA GLY A 143 3.57 -3.15 -0.18
C GLY A 143 4.07 -1.73 -0.43
N VAL A 144 3.16 -0.76 -0.62
CA VAL A 144 3.54 0.66 -0.79
C VAL A 144 4.21 1.20 0.47
N LEU A 145 3.62 0.94 1.64
CA LEU A 145 4.19 1.36 2.93
C LEU A 145 5.56 0.71 3.17
N MET A 146 5.68 -0.55 2.81
CA MET A 146 6.94 -1.29 2.86
C MET A 146 8.02 -0.62 1.99
N CYS A 147 7.73 -0.38 0.71
CA CYS A 147 8.65 0.28 -0.22
C CYS A 147 9.05 1.68 0.25
N ALA A 148 8.10 2.45 0.79
CA ALA A 148 8.39 3.78 1.32
C ALA A 148 9.35 3.74 2.52
N ARG A 149 9.19 2.78 3.42
CA ARG A 149 10.11 2.57 4.56
C ARG A 149 11.50 2.14 4.10
N VAL A 150 11.58 1.30 3.07
CA VAL A 150 12.86 0.91 2.46
C VAL A 150 13.55 2.12 1.81
N HIS A 151 12.79 2.96 1.09
CA HIS A 151 13.31 4.16 0.44
C HIS A 151 14.03 5.11 1.40
N VAL A 152 13.50 5.27 2.61
CA VAL A 152 14.11 6.14 3.64
C VAL A 152 15.07 5.41 4.59
N GLY A 153 15.38 4.15 4.34
CA GLY A 153 16.31 3.36 5.14
C GLY A 153 15.79 2.91 6.51
N GLN A 154 14.47 3.00 6.77
CA GLN A 154 13.87 2.49 8.01
C GLN A 154 13.75 0.96 8.04
N LEU A 155 13.85 0.31 6.90
CA LEU A 155 13.63 -1.12 6.74
C LEU A 155 14.57 -1.68 5.67
N PRO A 156 15.36 -2.73 5.94
CA PRO A 156 16.15 -3.38 4.91
C PRO A 156 15.24 -4.19 3.96
N PRO A 157 15.50 -4.22 2.64
CA PRO A 157 14.67 -4.94 1.66
C PRO A 157 14.44 -6.42 2.01
N ALA A 158 15.47 -7.11 2.51
CA ALA A 158 15.38 -8.53 2.86
C ALA A 158 14.41 -8.86 4.00
N GLU A 159 14.04 -7.87 4.82
CA GLU A 159 13.11 -8.03 5.93
C GLU A 159 11.72 -7.45 5.62
N ALA A 160 11.59 -6.77 4.51
CA ALA A 160 10.45 -5.91 4.22
C ALA A 160 9.10 -6.66 4.26
N LEU A 161 8.99 -7.82 3.61
CA LEU A 161 7.76 -8.62 3.62
C LEU A 161 7.36 -9.17 4.99
N ARG A 162 8.33 -9.34 5.91
CA ARG A 162 8.06 -9.85 7.25
C ARG A 162 7.51 -8.79 8.19
N GLN A 163 7.58 -7.51 7.79
CA GLN A 163 7.21 -6.35 8.60
C GLN A 163 6.10 -5.51 7.95
N LEU A 164 5.15 -6.17 7.30
CA LEU A 164 4.00 -5.48 6.73
C LEU A 164 3.18 -4.79 7.82
N THR A 165 2.87 -3.52 7.59
CA THR A 165 1.96 -2.76 8.45
C THR A 165 0.58 -3.42 8.46
N PRO A 166 -0.09 -3.62 9.61
CA PRO A 166 -1.43 -4.21 9.67
C PRO A 166 -2.47 -3.33 8.97
N PHE A 167 -3.63 -3.89 8.63
CA PHE A 167 -4.76 -3.13 8.09
C PHE A 167 -5.14 -1.96 9.00
N GLY A 168 -5.42 -0.80 8.43
CA GLY A 168 -5.68 0.44 9.17
C GLY A 168 -4.48 1.00 9.94
N GLY A 169 -3.31 0.38 9.81
CA GLY A 169 -2.09 0.86 10.45
C GLY A 169 -1.52 2.11 9.78
N ILE A 170 -0.87 2.94 10.58
CA ILE A 170 -0.23 4.19 10.16
C ILE A 170 1.26 4.11 10.47
N VAL A 171 2.08 4.46 9.49
CA VAL A 171 3.53 4.59 9.63
C VAL A 171 3.94 6.01 9.26
N ARG A 172 4.92 6.57 9.96
CA ARG A 172 5.49 7.88 9.65
C ARG A 172 6.91 7.70 9.11
N ILE A 173 7.20 8.41 8.04
CA ILE A 173 8.55 8.58 7.50
C ILE A 173 8.87 10.06 7.38
N THR A 174 10.14 10.40 7.25
CA THR A 174 10.63 11.75 6.94
C THR A 174 11.36 11.73 5.60
N LEU A 175 10.93 12.59 4.67
CA LEU A 175 11.58 12.85 3.39
C LEU A 175 12.49 14.08 3.47
#